data_329418371ebe1492a52ce3ba6f3d56f8
#
_entry.id   329418371ebe1492a52ce3ba6f3d56f8
#
_cell.length_a   1.000
_cell.length_b   1.000
_cell.length_c   1.000
_cell.angle_alpha   90.00
_cell.angle_beta   90.00
_cell.angle_gamma   90.00
#
_symmetry.space_group_name_H-M   'P 1'
#
loop_
_entity.id
_entity.type
_entity.pdbx_description
1 polymer ?
#
loop_
_entity_poly.entity_id
_entity_poly.type
_entity_poly.pdbx_seq_one_letter_code
_entity_poly.pdbx_strand_id
1 'polypeptide(L)'
;MKKLQAQGVHHITLTGADRQTSIDFWEGVLGMPFIFDQPNLDNADEGHLYFDPGDGRLITVFTNETRKPDPRRTPTEPGCVHHLAFNVSKATFSQAVARLDERGISHTGPKDRGFMDSIYFKDPMGLMIELACYRFEPPEGHRHADVMIEAHRLRVAAGDYNITEAHLADAIELLVHRSHQSLSADRGAKNPY
;
A
#
# COMPACT_ATOMS: atom_id res chain seq x y z
N MET A 1 -3.15 30.40 10.26
CA MET A 1 -1.87 29.75 10.59
C MET A 1 -1.36 29.02 9.34
N LYS A 2 -0.09 29.21 8.94
CA LYS A 2 0.50 28.53 7.77
C LYS A 2 0.78 27.08 8.09
N LYS A 3 0.54 26.16 7.13
CA LYS A 3 0.83 24.73 7.23
C LYS A 3 2.33 24.49 6.99
N LEU A 4 2.90 23.43 7.57
CA LEU A 4 4.27 22.99 7.28
C LEU A 4 4.41 22.46 5.85
N GLN A 5 3.34 21.94 5.27
CA GLN A 5 3.23 21.49 3.88
C GLN A 5 4.20 20.34 3.54
N ALA A 6 4.02 19.19 4.18
CA ALA A 6 4.72 17.98 3.78
C ALA A 6 4.33 17.59 2.34
N GLN A 7 5.32 17.13 1.56
CA GLN A 7 5.16 16.80 0.15
C GLN A 7 5.11 15.27 -0.12
N GLY A 8 5.02 14.48 0.93
CA GLY A 8 4.95 13.03 0.87
C GLY A 8 5.85 12.35 1.90
N VAL A 9 5.89 11.02 1.88
CA VAL A 9 6.81 10.23 2.69
C VAL A 9 8.19 10.32 2.05
N HIS A 10 9.23 10.61 2.85
CA HIS A 10 10.62 10.57 2.42
C HIS A 10 11.19 9.15 2.60
N HIS A 11 11.10 8.63 3.81
CA HIS A 11 11.46 7.26 4.15
C HIS A 11 10.66 6.80 5.38
N ILE A 12 10.65 5.49 5.60
CA ILE A 12 10.11 4.87 6.81
C ILE A 12 11.23 4.06 7.43
N THR A 13 11.56 4.34 8.69
CA THR A 13 12.57 3.60 9.45
C THR A 13 11.90 2.63 10.41
N LEU A 14 12.31 1.39 10.35
CA LEU A 14 11.78 0.29 11.16
C LEU A 14 12.86 -0.29 12.05
N THR A 15 12.45 -0.94 13.12
CA THR A 15 13.35 -1.74 13.95
C THR A 15 13.26 -3.19 13.50
N GLY A 16 14.31 -3.68 12.84
CA GLY A 16 14.40 -5.03 12.31
C GLY A 16 15.12 -6.03 13.22
N ALA A 17 15.32 -7.24 12.75
CA ALA A 17 16.11 -8.30 13.37
C ALA A 17 17.62 -8.05 13.15
N ASP A 18 18.41 -9.15 13.06
CA ASP A 18 19.77 -9.07 12.57
C ASP A 18 19.83 -8.65 11.09
N ARG A 19 21.02 -8.33 10.62
CA ARG A 19 21.26 -7.84 9.24
C ARG A 19 20.75 -8.81 8.20
N GLN A 20 21.15 -10.08 8.29
CA GLN A 20 20.83 -11.06 7.26
C GLN A 20 19.33 -11.36 7.21
N THR A 21 18.70 -11.60 8.35
CA THR A 21 17.25 -11.79 8.44
C THR A 21 16.48 -10.63 7.84
N SER A 22 16.93 -9.40 8.06
CA SER A 22 16.27 -8.21 7.51
C SER A 22 16.43 -8.14 5.98
N ILE A 23 17.60 -8.47 5.43
CA ILE A 23 17.81 -8.53 3.96
C ILE A 23 16.96 -9.65 3.35
N ASP A 24 16.97 -10.84 3.94
CA ASP A 24 16.19 -11.99 3.46
C ASP A 24 14.69 -11.69 3.37
N PHE A 25 14.19 -10.87 4.28
CA PHE A 25 12.78 -10.46 4.24
C PHE A 25 12.53 -9.32 3.25
N TRP A 26 13.22 -8.19 3.37
CA TRP A 26 12.90 -6.99 2.58
C TRP A 26 13.28 -7.16 1.10
N GLU A 27 14.42 -7.74 0.80
CA GLU A 27 14.81 -8.08 -0.58
C GLU A 27 14.28 -9.45 -0.99
N GLY A 28 14.51 -10.49 -0.17
CA GLY A 28 14.22 -11.88 -0.56
C GLY A 28 12.73 -12.22 -0.62
N VAL A 29 11.88 -11.64 0.26
CA VAL A 29 10.43 -11.88 0.26
C VAL A 29 9.70 -10.78 -0.51
N LEU A 30 9.96 -9.51 -0.19
CA LEU A 30 9.25 -8.37 -0.78
C LEU A 30 9.83 -7.87 -2.11
N GLY A 31 11.05 -8.31 -2.46
CA GLY A 31 11.68 -7.93 -3.72
C GLY A 31 12.16 -6.49 -3.76
N MET A 32 12.41 -5.86 -2.61
CA MET A 32 12.95 -4.50 -2.51
C MET A 32 14.48 -4.55 -2.53
N PRO A 33 15.16 -4.08 -3.57
CA PRO A 33 16.62 -4.13 -3.63
C PRO A 33 17.30 -3.54 -2.40
N PHE A 34 18.24 -4.27 -1.83
CA PHE A 34 19.13 -3.76 -0.79
C PHE A 34 20.14 -2.81 -1.43
N ILE A 35 20.15 -1.54 -1.01
CA ILE A 35 20.96 -0.49 -1.63
C ILE A 35 22.32 -0.37 -0.96
N PHE A 36 22.34 -0.16 0.34
CA PHE A 36 23.54 -0.06 1.17
C PHE A 36 23.19 -0.16 2.66
N ASP A 37 24.23 -0.28 3.49
CA ASP A 37 24.15 -0.14 4.94
C ASP A 37 25.26 0.79 5.47
N GLN A 38 25.02 1.28 6.66
CA GLN A 38 25.98 2.02 7.45
C GLN A 38 25.70 1.82 8.94
N PRO A 39 26.63 2.16 9.86
CA PRO A 39 26.31 2.20 11.29
C PRO A 39 25.17 3.17 11.59
N ASN A 40 24.33 2.85 12.56
CA ASN A 40 23.41 3.83 13.11
C ASN A 40 24.20 4.90 13.86
N LEU A 41 24.06 6.16 13.46
CA LEU A 41 24.84 7.28 14.01
C LEU A 41 24.49 7.61 15.47
N ASP A 42 23.29 7.22 15.90
CA ASP A 42 22.79 7.48 17.26
C ASP A 42 22.98 6.29 18.20
N ASN A 43 23.26 5.08 17.65
CA ASN A 43 23.47 3.86 18.41
C ASN A 43 24.48 2.95 17.70
N ALA A 44 25.69 2.88 18.22
CA ALA A 44 26.81 2.12 17.63
C ALA A 44 26.59 0.59 17.60
N ASP A 45 25.63 0.07 18.39
CA ASP A 45 25.29 -1.36 18.41
C ASP A 45 24.32 -1.75 17.28
N GLU A 46 23.88 -0.79 16.47
CA GLU A 46 22.93 -1.01 15.39
C GLU A 46 23.51 -0.67 14.01
N GLY A 47 23.19 -1.51 13.03
CA GLY A 47 23.32 -1.19 11.62
C GLY A 47 22.09 -0.47 11.09
N HIS A 48 22.23 0.25 10.00
CA HIS A 48 21.14 0.96 9.31
C HIS A 48 21.12 0.54 7.84
N LEU A 49 20.18 -0.30 7.47
CA LEU A 49 20.00 -0.81 6.12
C LEU A 49 19.02 0.05 5.35
N TYR A 50 19.19 0.08 4.02
CA TYR A 50 18.37 0.87 3.10
C TYR A 50 17.89 0.01 1.94
N PHE A 51 16.58 0.07 1.65
CA PHE A 51 15.89 -0.69 0.60
C PHE A 51 15.10 0.23 -0.30
N ASP A 52 15.01 -0.12 -1.59
CA ASP A 52 14.20 0.61 -2.59
C ASP A 52 12.86 -0.11 -2.85
N PRO A 53 11.72 0.41 -2.39
CA PRO A 53 10.41 -0.14 -2.72
C PRO A 53 9.95 0.17 -4.16
N GLY A 54 10.72 0.94 -4.95
CA GLY A 54 10.43 1.22 -6.35
C GLY A 54 9.52 2.42 -6.59
N ASP A 55 9.21 3.22 -5.57
CA ASP A 55 8.34 4.40 -5.66
C ASP A 55 9.07 5.73 -5.44
N GLY A 56 10.41 5.68 -5.41
CA GLY A 56 11.28 6.84 -5.16
C GLY A 56 11.38 7.23 -3.68
N ARG A 57 10.92 6.39 -2.76
CA ARG A 57 11.10 6.51 -1.30
C ARG A 57 12.05 5.43 -0.83
N LEU A 58 12.30 5.38 0.47
CA LEU A 58 13.13 4.35 1.06
C LEU A 58 12.41 3.67 2.22
N ILE A 59 12.61 2.38 2.34
CA ILE A 59 12.40 1.64 3.58
C ILE A 59 13.78 1.48 4.20
N THR A 60 13.91 1.84 5.47
CA THR A 60 15.16 1.69 6.19
C THR A 60 14.94 0.84 7.44
N VAL A 61 15.97 0.11 7.87
CA VAL A 61 15.84 -0.85 8.95
C VAL A 61 17.04 -0.73 9.88
N PHE A 62 16.79 -0.43 11.15
CA PHE A 62 17.79 -0.56 12.21
C PHE A 62 17.91 -2.02 12.61
N THR A 63 19.10 -2.61 12.45
CA THR A 63 19.40 -4.01 12.76
C THR A 63 20.35 -4.12 13.94
N ASN A 64 20.26 -5.25 14.65
CA ASN A 64 21.20 -5.58 15.72
C ASN A 64 21.42 -7.09 15.72
N GLU A 65 22.68 -7.54 15.69
CA GLU A 65 23.06 -8.94 15.54
C GLU A 65 22.60 -9.85 16.70
N THR A 66 22.27 -9.26 17.83
CA THR A 66 21.72 -9.98 18.98
C THR A 66 20.19 -10.12 18.94
N ARG A 67 19.53 -9.36 18.08
CA ARG A 67 18.07 -9.29 17.99
C ARG A 67 17.56 -10.46 17.12
N LYS A 68 16.77 -11.34 17.72
CA LYS A 68 16.20 -12.50 17.04
C LYS A 68 14.79 -12.23 16.56
N PRO A 69 14.35 -12.87 15.47
CA PRO A 69 12.98 -12.79 15.00
C PRO A 69 11.95 -13.13 16.10
N ASP A 70 10.91 -12.32 16.20
CA ASP A 70 9.73 -12.59 17.03
C ASP A 70 8.44 -12.13 16.31
N PRO A 71 7.91 -12.95 15.39
CA PRO A 71 6.75 -12.61 14.59
C PRO A 71 5.42 -12.58 15.38
N ARG A 72 5.44 -12.94 16.67
CA ARG A 72 4.23 -12.89 17.52
C ARG A 72 3.85 -11.47 17.89
N ARG A 73 4.81 -10.57 17.99
CA ARG A 73 4.58 -9.19 18.41
C ARG A 73 3.87 -8.41 17.32
N THR A 74 2.75 -7.81 17.66
CA THR A 74 2.04 -6.84 16.81
C THR A 74 1.61 -5.70 17.73
N PRO A 75 2.31 -4.57 17.75
CA PRO A 75 1.89 -3.40 18.50
C PRO A 75 0.55 -2.89 17.97
N THR A 76 -0.41 -2.66 18.85
CA THR A 76 -1.74 -2.14 18.51
C THR A 76 -2.14 -0.94 19.37
N GLU A 77 -1.25 -0.49 20.25
CA GLU A 77 -1.48 0.65 21.11
C GLU A 77 -1.61 1.95 20.27
N PRO A 78 -2.43 2.91 20.73
CA PRO A 78 -2.53 4.21 20.08
C PRO A 78 -1.16 4.87 19.91
N GLY A 79 -0.88 5.35 18.69
CA GLY A 79 0.42 5.93 18.33
C GLY A 79 1.40 4.95 17.67
N CYS A 80 1.15 3.63 17.72
CA CYS A 80 1.92 2.66 16.96
C CYS A 80 1.49 2.60 15.50
N VAL A 81 2.42 2.21 14.61
CA VAL A 81 2.07 1.85 13.23
C VAL A 81 1.32 0.52 13.26
N HIS A 82 0.08 0.50 12.78
CA HIS A 82 -0.73 -0.71 12.73
C HIS A 82 -0.22 -1.69 11.66
N HIS A 83 0.03 -1.21 10.46
CA HIS A 83 0.59 -1.97 9.34
C HIS A 83 1.21 -1.04 8.29
N LEU A 84 2.04 -1.60 7.42
CA LEU A 84 2.50 -0.96 6.20
C LEU A 84 1.89 -1.66 4.99
N ALA A 85 1.25 -0.90 4.12
CA ALA A 85 0.66 -1.41 2.88
C ALA A 85 1.54 -1.05 1.68
N PHE A 86 1.86 -2.06 0.87
CA PHE A 86 2.60 -1.92 -0.37
C PHE A 86 1.70 -2.26 -1.55
N ASN A 87 1.73 -1.39 -2.55
CA ASN A 87 0.99 -1.61 -3.79
C ASN A 87 1.66 -2.71 -4.62
N VAL A 88 0.85 -3.61 -5.16
CA VAL A 88 1.28 -4.63 -6.11
C VAL A 88 0.36 -4.65 -7.32
N SER A 89 0.86 -5.16 -8.45
CA SER A 89 0.01 -5.38 -9.62
C SER A 89 -1.05 -6.45 -9.33
N LYS A 90 -2.16 -6.43 -10.06
CA LYS A 90 -3.19 -7.47 -9.98
C LYS A 90 -2.61 -8.86 -10.27
N ALA A 91 -1.69 -8.97 -11.23
CA ALA A 91 -1.00 -10.21 -11.56
C ALA A 91 -0.14 -10.71 -10.38
N THR A 92 0.61 -9.84 -9.72
CA THR A 92 1.40 -10.18 -8.52
C THR A 92 0.47 -10.57 -7.37
N PHE A 93 -0.61 -9.81 -7.14
CA PHE A 93 -1.58 -10.10 -6.09
C PHE A 93 -2.22 -11.49 -6.25
N SER A 94 -2.57 -11.89 -7.48
CA SER A 94 -3.15 -13.21 -7.75
C SER A 94 -2.20 -14.37 -7.41
N GLN A 95 -0.90 -14.13 -7.34
CA GLN A 95 0.12 -15.10 -6.98
C GLN A 95 0.58 -15.00 -5.51
N ALA A 96 0.11 -13.98 -4.79
CA ALA A 96 0.65 -13.68 -3.45
C ALA A 96 0.43 -14.84 -2.46
N VAL A 97 -0.75 -15.48 -2.49
CA VAL A 97 -1.03 -16.66 -1.63
C VAL A 97 -0.02 -17.77 -1.88
N ALA A 98 0.10 -18.23 -3.12
CA ALA A 98 1.01 -19.31 -3.47
C ALA A 98 2.47 -18.98 -3.09
N ARG A 99 2.90 -17.75 -3.35
CA ARG A 99 4.27 -17.31 -3.05
C ARG A 99 4.56 -17.22 -1.54
N LEU A 100 3.57 -16.85 -0.73
CA LEU A 100 3.69 -16.84 0.72
C LEU A 100 3.69 -18.27 1.29
N ASP A 101 2.81 -19.14 0.77
CA ASP A 101 2.73 -20.55 1.15
C ASP A 101 4.04 -21.30 0.85
N GLU A 102 4.62 -21.10 -0.35
CA GLU A 102 5.91 -21.66 -0.74
C GLU A 102 7.05 -21.28 0.22
N ARG A 103 6.94 -20.15 0.90
CA ARG A 103 7.90 -19.67 1.90
C ARG A 103 7.53 -20.04 3.33
N GLY A 104 6.40 -20.70 3.54
CA GLY A 104 5.88 -21.01 4.87
C GLY A 104 5.47 -19.77 5.67
N ILE A 105 5.14 -18.66 5.01
CA ILE A 105 4.72 -17.41 5.66
C ILE A 105 3.21 -17.44 5.86
N SER A 106 2.79 -17.45 7.13
CA SER A 106 1.36 -17.39 7.49
C SER A 106 0.74 -16.06 7.07
N HIS A 107 -0.46 -16.11 6.48
CA HIS A 107 -1.18 -14.94 5.97
C HIS A 107 -2.70 -15.08 6.13
N THR A 108 -3.43 -13.99 5.94
CA THR A 108 -4.90 -13.96 6.12
C THR A 108 -5.70 -14.54 4.94
N GLY A 109 -5.05 -14.85 3.82
CA GLY A 109 -5.72 -14.96 2.54
C GLY A 109 -6.20 -13.58 2.02
N PRO A 110 -6.72 -13.55 0.78
CA PRO A 110 -7.26 -12.34 0.18
C PRO A 110 -8.46 -11.79 0.95
N LYS A 111 -8.52 -10.47 1.09
CA LYS A 111 -9.62 -9.72 1.72
C LYS A 111 -10.14 -8.67 0.75
N ASP A 112 -11.43 -8.73 0.47
CA ASP A 112 -12.14 -7.69 -0.29
C ASP A 112 -12.34 -6.45 0.60
N ARG A 113 -11.89 -5.29 0.11
CA ARG A 113 -12.07 -3.97 0.75
C ARG A 113 -12.97 -3.03 -0.07
N GLY A 114 -13.66 -3.55 -1.08
CA GLY A 114 -14.52 -2.80 -1.99
C GLY A 114 -13.76 -2.13 -3.13
N PHE A 115 -12.83 -1.26 -2.84
CA PHE A 115 -12.02 -0.53 -3.82
C PHE A 115 -10.63 -1.12 -4.05
N MET A 116 -10.21 -2.07 -3.23
CA MET A 116 -8.94 -2.80 -3.34
C MET A 116 -9.08 -4.20 -2.78
N ASP A 117 -8.17 -5.07 -3.15
CA ASP A 117 -7.94 -6.37 -2.53
C ASP A 117 -6.69 -6.30 -1.66
N SER A 118 -6.70 -6.97 -0.51
CA SER A 118 -5.62 -6.95 0.47
C SER A 118 -5.28 -8.34 0.95
N ILE A 119 -3.99 -8.59 1.25
CA ILE A 119 -3.51 -9.77 1.98
C ILE A 119 -2.53 -9.33 3.05
N TYR A 120 -2.64 -9.90 4.25
CA TYR A 120 -1.85 -9.51 5.42
C TYR A 120 -0.98 -10.65 5.89
N PHE A 121 0.28 -10.35 6.23
CA PHE A 121 1.24 -11.26 6.86
C PHE A 121 2.19 -10.45 7.76
N LYS A 122 3.14 -11.10 8.41
CA LYS A 122 4.05 -10.42 9.33
C LYS A 122 5.48 -10.46 8.84
N ASP A 123 6.21 -9.40 9.14
CA ASP A 123 7.65 -9.37 9.05
C ASP A 123 8.30 -10.21 10.18
N PRO A 124 9.62 -10.43 10.17
CA PRO A 124 10.31 -11.19 11.23
C PRO A 124 10.15 -10.65 12.65
N MET A 125 9.81 -9.36 12.81
CA MET A 125 9.61 -8.70 14.11
C MET A 125 8.14 -8.54 14.50
N GLY A 126 7.22 -9.10 13.70
CA GLY A 126 5.79 -9.08 13.97
C GLY A 126 5.07 -7.83 13.50
N LEU A 127 5.73 -6.93 12.75
CA LEU A 127 5.04 -5.84 12.08
C LEU A 127 4.11 -6.41 11.00
N MET A 128 2.87 -5.96 10.99
CA MET A 128 1.93 -6.37 9.95
C MET A 128 2.25 -5.67 8.63
N ILE A 129 2.44 -6.49 7.60
CA ILE A 129 2.60 -6.06 6.21
C ILE A 129 1.32 -6.37 5.45
N GLU A 130 0.92 -5.45 4.60
CA GLU A 130 -0.19 -5.61 3.67
C GLU A 130 0.34 -5.52 2.24
N LEU A 131 -0.04 -6.45 1.37
CA LEU A 131 0.00 -6.23 -0.06
C LEU A 131 -1.40 -5.82 -0.51
N ALA A 132 -1.50 -4.70 -1.19
CA ALA A 132 -2.75 -4.15 -1.68
C ALA A 132 -2.73 -3.98 -3.19
N CYS A 133 -3.87 -4.25 -3.83
CA CYS A 133 -4.06 -4.05 -5.26
C CYS A 133 -5.38 -3.32 -5.48
N TYR A 134 -5.34 -2.16 -6.16
CA TYR A 134 -6.57 -1.47 -6.54
C TYR A 134 -7.41 -2.29 -7.53
N ARG A 135 -8.74 -2.19 -7.43
CA ARG A 135 -9.70 -2.81 -8.34
C ARG A 135 -10.04 -1.92 -9.53
N PHE A 136 -9.44 -0.75 -9.61
CA PHE A 136 -9.68 0.22 -10.66
C PHE A 136 -8.38 0.92 -11.06
N GLU A 137 -8.37 1.43 -12.27
CA GLU A 137 -7.35 2.36 -12.75
C GLU A 137 -7.97 3.75 -12.90
N PRO A 138 -7.32 4.82 -12.45
CA PRO A 138 -7.82 6.17 -12.63
C PRO A 138 -7.77 6.54 -14.12
N PRO A 139 -8.73 7.36 -14.61
CA PRO A 139 -8.67 7.92 -15.96
C PRO A 139 -7.41 8.76 -16.15
N GLU A 140 -6.99 8.92 -17.40
CA GLU A 140 -5.84 9.76 -17.76
C GLU A 140 -5.96 11.16 -17.14
N GLY A 141 -4.84 11.65 -16.57
CA GLY A 141 -4.77 12.94 -15.87
C GLY A 141 -5.32 12.92 -14.44
N HIS A 142 -5.85 11.83 -13.94
CA HIS A 142 -6.36 11.67 -12.59
C HIS A 142 -5.52 10.67 -11.77
N ARG A 143 -5.59 10.80 -10.43
CA ARG A 143 -4.95 9.90 -9.47
C ARG A 143 -6.00 9.01 -8.81
N HIS A 144 -5.58 7.91 -8.18
CA HIS A 144 -6.46 7.07 -7.36
C HIS A 144 -7.23 7.91 -6.32
N ALA A 145 -6.58 8.89 -5.69
CA ALA A 145 -7.22 9.76 -4.72
C ALA A 145 -8.40 10.56 -5.31
N ASP A 146 -8.32 10.97 -6.56
CA ASP A 146 -9.38 11.75 -7.21
C ASP A 146 -10.63 10.88 -7.43
N VAL A 147 -10.44 9.63 -7.88
CA VAL A 147 -11.52 8.63 -7.98
C VAL A 147 -12.10 8.31 -6.61
N MET A 148 -11.27 8.09 -5.60
CA MET A 148 -11.71 7.77 -4.24
C MET A 148 -12.53 8.89 -3.60
N ILE A 149 -12.18 10.15 -3.82
CA ILE A 149 -12.95 11.31 -3.33
C ILE A 149 -14.34 11.31 -3.96
N GLU A 150 -14.44 11.12 -5.27
CA GLU A 150 -15.74 11.13 -5.97
C GLU A 150 -16.58 9.90 -5.58
N ALA A 151 -15.99 8.71 -5.55
CA ALA A 151 -16.65 7.48 -5.10
C ALA A 151 -17.17 7.60 -3.66
N HIS A 152 -16.41 8.26 -2.76
CA HIS A 152 -16.86 8.56 -1.41
C HIS A 152 -18.07 9.48 -1.38
N ARG A 153 -18.11 10.52 -2.22
CA ARG A 153 -19.27 11.43 -2.33
C ARG A 153 -20.52 10.68 -2.77
N LEU A 154 -20.38 9.81 -3.79
CA LEU A 154 -21.47 8.98 -4.29
C LEU A 154 -21.97 8.02 -3.20
N ARG A 155 -21.06 7.33 -2.53
CA ARG A 155 -21.38 6.44 -1.40
C ARG A 155 -22.18 7.16 -0.31
N VAL A 156 -21.73 8.35 0.10
CA VAL A 156 -22.42 9.14 1.13
C VAL A 156 -23.81 9.57 0.67
N ALA A 157 -23.94 10.01 -0.60
CA ALA A 157 -25.22 10.40 -1.19
C ALA A 157 -26.21 9.22 -1.26
N ALA A 158 -25.73 8.00 -1.52
CA ALA A 158 -26.51 6.79 -1.53
C ALA A 158 -26.87 6.26 -0.13
N GLY A 159 -26.16 6.72 0.91
CA GLY A 159 -26.32 6.19 2.28
C GLY A 159 -25.62 4.85 2.51
N ASP A 160 -24.75 4.44 1.61
CA ASP A 160 -24.09 3.13 1.69
C ASP A 160 -22.96 3.11 2.72
N TYR A 161 -22.75 1.93 3.35
CA TYR A 161 -21.75 1.78 4.39
C TYR A 161 -20.32 1.89 3.87
N ASN A 162 -20.01 1.25 2.74
CA ASN A 162 -18.67 1.21 2.15
C ASN A 162 -18.70 1.54 0.64
N ILE A 163 -17.53 1.91 0.10
CA ILE A 163 -17.36 2.07 -1.34
C ILE A 163 -17.45 0.70 -2.02
N THR A 164 -18.23 0.61 -3.08
CA THR A 164 -18.39 -0.58 -3.93
C THR A 164 -17.89 -0.31 -5.34
N GLU A 165 -17.84 -1.35 -6.16
CA GLU A 165 -17.46 -1.23 -7.59
C GLU A 165 -18.39 -0.28 -8.36
N ALA A 166 -19.69 -0.21 -8.01
CA ALA A 166 -20.63 0.73 -8.62
C ALA A 166 -20.21 2.18 -8.38
N HIS A 167 -19.87 2.53 -7.13
CA HIS A 167 -19.39 3.88 -6.83
C HIS A 167 -18.09 4.23 -7.56
N LEU A 168 -17.21 3.25 -7.78
CA LEU A 168 -15.96 3.45 -8.53
C LEU A 168 -16.26 3.69 -10.02
N ALA A 169 -17.15 2.88 -10.62
CA ALA A 169 -17.54 3.03 -12.01
C ALA A 169 -18.17 4.42 -12.26
N ASP A 170 -19.13 4.80 -11.43
CA ASP A 170 -19.81 6.11 -11.54
C ASP A 170 -18.83 7.28 -11.31
N ALA A 171 -17.88 7.13 -10.37
CA ALA A 171 -16.85 8.14 -10.12
C ALA A 171 -15.93 8.33 -11.35
N ILE A 172 -15.49 7.22 -11.95
CA ILE A 172 -14.66 7.24 -13.16
C ILE A 172 -15.42 7.90 -14.31
N GLU A 173 -16.69 7.54 -14.54
CA GLU A 173 -17.53 8.14 -15.55
C GLU A 173 -17.64 9.66 -15.37
N LEU A 174 -17.91 10.12 -14.15
CA LEU A 174 -18.00 11.54 -13.84
C LEU A 174 -16.69 12.30 -14.10
N LEU A 175 -15.54 11.71 -13.74
CA LEU A 175 -14.24 12.32 -13.97
C LEU A 175 -13.90 12.41 -15.47
N VAL A 176 -14.16 11.33 -16.22
CA VAL A 176 -14.00 11.31 -17.68
C VAL A 176 -14.90 12.35 -18.34
N HIS A 177 -16.18 12.40 -17.94
CA HIS A 177 -17.13 13.37 -18.50
C HIS A 177 -16.70 14.83 -18.25
N ARG A 178 -16.18 15.14 -17.08
CA ARG A 178 -15.64 16.48 -16.76
C ARG A 178 -14.38 16.84 -17.54
N SER A 179 -13.60 15.84 -17.96
CA SER A 179 -12.36 16.05 -18.73
C SER A 179 -12.60 16.18 -20.23
N HIS A 180 -13.72 15.69 -20.73
CA HIS A 180 -14.03 15.66 -22.15
C HIS A 180 -15.18 16.59 -22.49
N GLN A 181 -14.99 17.40 -23.53
CA GLN A 181 -16.07 18.20 -24.09
C GLN A 181 -16.88 17.36 -25.06
N SER A 182 -18.21 17.44 -24.98
CA SER A 182 -19.11 16.73 -25.87
C SER A 182 -20.26 17.65 -26.26
N LEU A 183 -20.65 17.60 -27.52
CA LEU A 183 -21.85 18.28 -28.05
C LEU A 183 -23.11 17.43 -27.89
N SER A 184 -23.02 16.24 -27.32
CA SER A 184 -24.18 15.33 -27.17
C SER A 184 -25.26 15.88 -26.22
N ALA A 185 -24.89 16.76 -25.30
CA ALA A 185 -25.83 17.45 -24.42
C ALA A 185 -26.87 18.29 -25.18
N ASP A 186 -26.48 18.82 -26.35
CA ASP A 186 -27.39 19.68 -27.19
C ASP A 186 -28.49 18.85 -27.84
N ARG A 187 -28.38 17.55 -27.92
CA ARG A 187 -29.34 16.66 -28.61
C ARG A 187 -30.11 15.75 -27.68
N GLY A 188 -29.74 15.66 -26.44
CA GLY A 188 -30.20 14.59 -25.53
C GLY A 188 -29.74 13.21 -25.99
N ALA A 189 -29.26 12.39 -25.07
CA ALA A 189 -28.88 11.02 -25.36
C ALA A 189 -30.13 10.20 -25.76
N LYS A 190 -30.04 9.43 -26.86
CA LYS A 190 -31.05 8.45 -27.25
C LYS A 190 -30.51 7.06 -27.00
N ASN A 191 -31.34 6.20 -26.40
CA ASN A 191 -31.02 4.79 -26.31
C ASN A 191 -31.01 4.21 -27.74
N PRO A 192 -29.92 3.65 -28.23
CA PRO A 192 -29.80 3.08 -29.56
C PRO A 192 -30.41 1.67 -29.69
N TYR A 193 -30.88 1.06 -28.59
CA TYR A 193 -31.42 -0.30 -28.52
C TYR A 193 -32.89 -0.33 -28.20
#